data_0c3c7c8abbf72bca399249e2b54540e6
#
_entry.id   0c3c7c8abbf72bca399249e2b54540e6
#
_cell.length_a   1.000
_cell.length_b   1.000
_cell.length_c   1.000
_cell.angle_alpha   90.00
_cell.angle_beta   90.00
_cell.angle_gamma   90.00
#
_symmetry.space_group_name_H-M   'P 1'
#
loop_
_entity.id
_entity.type
_entity.pdbx_description
1 polymer ?
#
loop_
_entity_poly.entity_id
_entity_poly.type
_entity_poly.pdbx_seq_one_letter_code
_entity_poly.pdbx_strand_id
1 'polypeptide(L)'
;TTYAWTNNKTSIGLAASGSGDIPAFTAVNNGSVNAIATITVTPADGICPGTARTFTITVKPTPNVVQPSNQTLCNGAVSNIVSFSGSVSGTSFSWTNDNTSIGLAASGSGNIPSFTGVNTGVLPATGFITVTPIANGCPGSARFFTITVNPTPNVAQPANQAICNTAP
;
A
#
# COMPACT_ATOMS: atom_id res chain seq x y z
N THR A 1 -8.53 3.68 -47.97
CA THR A 1 -7.27 3.72 -47.19
C THR A 1 -7.34 2.75 -46.03
N THR A 2 -6.37 1.89 -45.88
CA THR A 2 -6.18 0.96 -44.76
C THR A 2 -5.06 1.46 -43.84
N TYR A 3 -5.03 0.97 -42.61
CA TYR A 3 -4.02 1.31 -41.64
C TYR A 3 -3.38 0.03 -41.10
N ALA A 4 -2.05 -0.03 -41.08
CA ALA A 4 -1.31 -1.05 -40.36
C ALA A 4 -0.54 -0.37 -39.21
N TRP A 5 -0.42 -1.04 -38.07
CA TRP A 5 0.33 -0.50 -36.95
C TRP A 5 1.31 -1.54 -36.40
N THR A 6 2.39 -1.06 -35.82
CA THR A 6 3.38 -1.86 -35.11
C THR A 6 3.65 -1.29 -33.72
N ASN A 7 3.96 -2.16 -32.79
CA ASN A 7 4.28 -1.87 -31.41
C ASN A 7 5.69 -2.38 -31.08
N ASN A 8 6.59 -1.51 -30.65
CA ASN A 8 7.96 -1.87 -30.34
C ASN A 8 8.15 -2.52 -28.95
N LYS A 9 7.08 -2.60 -28.14
CA LYS A 9 7.14 -3.11 -26.76
C LYS A 9 5.89 -3.90 -26.37
N THR A 10 5.87 -5.17 -26.75
CA THR A 10 4.72 -6.06 -26.48
C THR A 10 4.49 -6.34 -24.99
N SER A 11 5.50 -6.12 -24.14
CA SER A 11 5.39 -6.32 -22.69
C SER A 11 4.37 -5.39 -22.01
N ILE A 12 3.84 -4.37 -22.71
CA ILE A 12 2.75 -3.54 -22.19
C ILE A 12 1.36 -4.21 -22.29
N GLY A 13 1.26 -5.42 -22.88
CA GLY A 13 0.02 -6.16 -23.09
C GLY A 13 -0.63 -5.99 -24.49
N LEU A 14 -0.08 -5.08 -25.33
CA LEU A 14 -0.54 -4.89 -26.71
C LEU A 14 0.26 -5.77 -27.68
N ALA A 15 -0.40 -6.36 -28.67
CA ALA A 15 0.25 -7.15 -29.72
C ALA A 15 1.34 -6.36 -30.45
N ALA A 16 2.27 -7.10 -31.12
CA ALA A 16 3.38 -6.50 -31.87
C ALA A 16 2.93 -5.69 -33.10
N SER A 17 1.80 -6.05 -33.69
CA SER A 17 1.24 -5.39 -34.88
C SER A 17 -0.24 -5.72 -35.05
N GLY A 18 -0.89 -4.95 -35.91
CA GLY A 18 -2.28 -5.16 -36.31
C GLY A 18 -2.68 -4.28 -37.48
N SER A 19 -3.95 -4.38 -37.88
CA SER A 19 -4.56 -3.57 -38.93
C SER A 19 -5.85 -2.93 -38.43
N GLY A 20 -6.18 -1.75 -38.98
CA GLY A 20 -7.31 -0.95 -38.53
C GLY A 20 -7.05 -0.29 -37.16
N ASP A 21 -8.08 -0.21 -36.35
CA ASP A 21 -8.02 0.37 -35.01
C ASP A 21 -7.22 -0.52 -34.06
N ILE A 22 -6.54 0.11 -33.11
CA ILE A 22 -5.90 -0.61 -32.02
C ILE A 22 -6.99 -1.11 -31.06
N PRO A 23 -7.11 -2.43 -30.85
CA PRO A 23 -8.14 -2.97 -29.97
C PRO A 23 -7.88 -2.59 -28.50
N ALA A 24 -8.92 -2.59 -27.69
CA ALA A 24 -8.76 -2.51 -26.24
C ALA A 24 -7.89 -3.67 -25.72
N PHE A 25 -6.98 -3.40 -24.79
CA PHE A 25 -6.10 -4.40 -24.22
C PHE A 25 -5.91 -4.15 -22.71
N THR A 26 -5.52 -5.20 -21.99
CA THR A 26 -5.14 -5.07 -20.57
C THR A 26 -3.71 -4.58 -20.49
N ALA A 27 -3.52 -3.38 -19.93
CA ALA A 27 -2.19 -2.80 -19.76
C ALA A 27 -1.40 -3.55 -18.69
N VAL A 28 -0.14 -3.90 -18.98
CA VAL A 28 0.76 -4.63 -18.10
C VAL A 28 2.07 -3.86 -17.93
N ASN A 29 2.47 -3.65 -16.66
CA ASN A 29 3.79 -3.15 -16.29
C ASN A 29 4.22 -3.80 -14.97
N ASN A 30 5.05 -4.83 -15.06
CA ASN A 30 5.59 -5.56 -13.91
C ASN A 30 6.87 -4.92 -13.33
N GLY A 31 7.31 -3.79 -13.89
CA GLY A 31 8.49 -3.07 -13.43
C GLY A 31 8.16 -2.01 -12.37
N SER A 32 9.20 -1.25 -11.97
CA SER A 32 9.10 -0.13 -11.02
C SER A 32 9.12 1.25 -11.70
N VAL A 33 9.30 1.30 -13.03
CA VAL A 33 9.34 2.53 -13.84
C VAL A 33 8.31 2.46 -14.96
N ASN A 34 8.00 3.60 -15.57
CA ASN A 34 7.07 3.66 -16.71
C ASN A 34 7.54 2.75 -17.86
N ALA A 35 6.64 1.93 -18.37
CA ALA A 35 6.84 1.19 -19.60
C ALA A 35 6.28 2.02 -20.77
N ILE A 36 7.15 2.48 -21.67
CA ILE A 36 6.77 3.31 -22.82
C ILE A 36 6.90 2.47 -24.08
N ALA A 37 5.80 2.32 -24.80
CA ALA A 37 5.74 1.71 -26.13
C ALA A 37 5.57 2.79 -27.19
N THR A 38 6.32 2.69 -28.28
CA THR A 38 6.13 3.51 -29.49
C THR A 38 5.30 2.72 -30.50
N ILE A 39 4.18 3.29 -30.89
CA ILE A 39 3.29 2.75 -31.90
C ILE A 39 3.56 3.50 -33.20
N THR A 40 3.83 2.77 -34.27
CA THR A 40 3.98 3.31 -35.61
C THR A 40 2.76 2.91 -36.44
N VAL A 41 2.06 3.89 -37.00
CA VAL A 41 0.90 3.66 -37.87
C VAL A 41 1.26 4.06 -39.29
N THR A 42 1.08 3.14 -40.24
CA THR A 42 1.33 3.36 -41.66
C THR A 42 0.02 3.23 -42.47
N PRO A 43 -0.44 4.30 -43.09
CA PRO A 43 -1.57 4.25 -43.97
C PRO A 43 -1.19 3.62 -45.34
N ALA A 44 -2.13 2.97 -46.00
CA ALA A 44 -1.93 2.49 -47.37
C ALA A 44 -3.21 2.64 -48.20
N ASP A 45 -3.06 2.88 -49.49
CA ASP A 45 -4.14 2.84 -50.46
C ASP A 45 -3.78 1.84 -51.57
N GLY A 46 -4.39 0.68 -51.53
CA GLY A 46 -3.97 -0.47 -52.32
C GLY A 46 -2.51 -0.88 -51.96
N ILE A 47 -1.63 -0.85 -52.97
CA ILE A 47 -0.21 -1.17 -52.83
C ILE A 47 0.67 0.04 -52.49
N CYS A 48 0.12 1.25 -52.40
CA CYS A 48 0.84 2.50 -52.20
C CYS A 48 0.89 2.84 -50.70
N PRO A 49 2.06 2.72 -50.02
CA PRO A 49 2.18 3.13 -48.61
C PRO A 49 2.26 4.66 -48.49
N GLY A 50 1.60 5.20 -47.47
CA GLY A 50 1.71 6.62 -47.10
C GLY A 50 2.76 6.85 -46.02
N THR A 51 2.87 8.10 -45.59
CA THR A 51 3.82 8.51 -44.53
C THR A 51 3.38 7.95 -43.17
N ALA A 52 4.25 7.19 -42.53
CA ALA A 52 4.03 6.66 -41.19
C ALA A 52 3.98 7.77 -40.13
N ARG A 53 3.18 7.56 -39.10
CA ARG A 53 3.10 8.42 -37.90
C ARG A 53 3.33 7.59 -36.65
N THR A 54 3.88 8.22 -35.62
CA THR A 54 4.16 7.55 -34.35
C THR A 54 3.47 8.27 -33.19
N PHE A 55 3.09 7.49 -32.19
CA PHE A 55 2.67 7.98 -30.86
C PHE A 55 3.12 7.00 -29.78
N THR A 56 3.03 7.38 -28.53
CA THR A 56 3.45 6.54 -27.42
C THR A 56 2.29 6.14 -26.53
N ILE A 57 2.36 4.92 -26.02
CA ILE A 57 1.51 4.43 -24.93
C ILE A 57 2.41 4.24 -23.72
N THR A 58 2.08 4.93 -22.62
CA THR A 58 2.82 4.81 -21.36
C THR A 58 1.99 4.04 -20.35
N VAL A 59 2.50 2.89 -19.93
CA VAL A 59 1.91 2.10 -18.85
C VAL A 59 2.70 2.36 -17.57
N LYS A 60 2.03 2.97 -16.60
CA LYS A 60 2.62 3.30 -15.30
C LYS A 60 2.76 2.04 -14.45
N PRO A 61 3.77 1.93 -13.56
CA PRO A 61 3.89 0.80 -12.65
C PRO A 61 2.82 0.87 -11.57
N THR A 62 2.39 -0.29 -11.07
CA THR A 62 1.54 -0.38 -9.88
C THR A 62 2.40 -0.32 -8.64
N PRO A 63 2.22 0.66 -7.74
CA PRO A 63 3.00 0.75 -6.51
C PRO A 63 2.64 -0.37 -5.55
N ASN A 64 3.58 -0.72 -4.69
CA ASN A 64 3.39 -1.66 -3.60
C ASN A 64 3.84 -1.04 -2.27
N VAL A 65 3.51 -1.70 -1.18
CA VAL A 65 4.06 -1.44 0.15
C VAL A 65 4.65 -2.74 0.70
N VAL A 66 5.87 -2.64 1.25
CA VAL A 66 6.49 -3.74 2.00
C VAL A 66 5.64 -4.01 3.23
N GLN A 67 5.36 -5.29 3.53
CA GLN A 67 4.52 -5.69 4.66
C GLN A 67 5.07 -5.15 5.98
N PRO A 68 4.36 -4.25 6.69
CA PRO A 68 4.77 -3.78 7.99
C PRO A 68 4.63 -4.87 9.04
N SER A 69 5.47 -4.81 10.09
CA SER A 69 5.40 -5.72 11.22
C SER A 69 4.33 -5.28 12.22
N ASN A 70 3.67 -6.25 12.84
CA ASN A 70 2.78 -6.00 13.97
C ASN A 70 3.58 -5.43 15.16
N GLN A 71 2.92 -4.62 16.00
CA GLN A 71 3.48 -4.11 17.25
C GLN A 71 2.60 -4.51 18.44
N THR A 72 3.24 -4.77 19.58
CA THR A 72 2.56 -4.95 20.86
C THR A 72 3.27 -4.08 21.90
N LEU A 73 2.51 -3.29 22.63
CA LEU A 73 3.02 -2.40 23.66
C LEU A 73 2.15 -2.45 24.91
N CYS A 74 2.68 -1.99 26.04
CA CYS A 74 1.91 -1.80 27.27
C CYS A 74 1.18 -0.45 27.24
N ASN A 75 0.09 -0.34 27.97
CA ASN A 75 -0.56 0.94 28.23
C ASN A 75 0.45 1.96 28.78
N GLY A 76 0.47 3.17 28.21
CA GLY A 76 1.42 4.24 28.53
C GLY A 76 2.79 4.14 27.84
N ALA A 77 3.12 3.03 27.18
CA ALA A 77 4.36 2.89 26.43
C ALA A 77 4.32 3.62 25.09
N VAL A 78 5.48 4.07 24.60
CA VAL A 78 5.62 4.71 23.31
C VAL A 78 5.84 3.64 22.22
N SER A 79 5.08 3.72 21.12
CA SER A 79 5.22 2.82 19.98
C SER A 79 6.49 3.10 19.19
N ASN A 80 6.97 2.12 18.42
CA ASN A 80 7.95 2.37 17.38
C ASN A 80 7.31 3.08 16.19
N ILE A 81 8.10 3.88 15.47
CA ILE A 81 7.71 4.44 14.18
C ILE A 81 7.44 3.30 13.19
N VAL A 82 6.35 3.37 12.42
CA VAL A 82 6.14 2.46 11.29
C VAL A 82 6.52 3.18 10.01
N SER A 83 7.65 2.79 9.44
CA SER A 83 8.13 3.34 8.17
C SER A 83 7.61 2.50 7.00
N PHE A 84 7.01 3.16 6.01
CA PHE A 84 6.52 2.51 4.80
C PHE A 84 7.52 2.69 3.65
N SER A 85 7.69 1.63 2.86
CA SER A 85 8.52 1.63 1.66
C SER A 85 7.89 0.76 0.57
N GLY A 86 8.27 1.01 -0.68
CA GLY A 86 7.79 0.28 -1.85
C GLY A 86 8.80 0.33 -2.99
N SER A 87 8.55 -0.45 -4.06
CA SER A 87 9.47 -0.58 -5.19
C SER A 87 9.39 0.57 -6.20
N VAL A 88 8.27 1.32 -6.22
CA VAL A 88 8.05 2.43 -7.15
C VAL A 88 8.46 3.73 -6.48
N SER A 89 9.40 4.46 -7.10
CA SER A 89 9.87 5.76 -6.60
C SER A 89 8.73 6.78 -6.56
N GLY A 90 8.73 7.64 -5.54
CA GLY A 90 7.68 8.66 -5.35
C GLY A 90 6.34 8.08 -4.89
N THR A 91 6.30 6.83 -4.40
CA THR A 91 5.09 6.28 -3.77
C THR A 91 4.77 7.06 -2.49
N SER A 92 3.54 7.55 -2.41
CA SER A 92 2.93 8.04 -1.18
C SER A 92 2.11 6.93 -0.53
N PHE A 93 1.94 7.03 0.79
CA PHE A 93 1.20 6.05 1.58
C PHE A 93 0.11 6.77 2.34
N SER A 94 -1.10 6.23 2.32
CA SER A 94 -2.20 6.59 3.20
C SER A 94 -2.53 5.41 4.10
N TRP A 95 -2.90 5.67 5.34
CA TRP A 95 -3.26 4.61 6.27
C TRP A 95 -4.53 4.95 7.05
N THR A 96 -5.24 3.92 7.47
CA THR A 96 -6.40 4.00 8.35
C THR A 96 -6.24 3.05 9.53
N ASN A 97 -6.82 3.42 10.65
CA ASN A 97 -6.88 2.66 11.89
C ASN A 97 -8.36 2.51 12.29
N ASP A 98 -8.83 1.30 12.50
CA ASP A 98 -10.23 1.02 12.86
C ASP A 98 -10.53 1.22 14.35
N ASN A 99 -9.48 1.36 15.20
CA ASN A 99 -9.64 1.49 16.64
C ASN A 99 -8.78 2.62 17.21
N THR A 100 -9.35 3.81 17.34
CA THR A 100 -8.65 4.97 17.89
C THR A 100 -8.41 4.91 19.40
N SER A 101 -9.07 3.99 20.11
CA SER A 101 -8.89 3.83 21.56
C SER A 101 -7.47 3.40 21.97
N ILE A 102 -6.68 2.88 21.03
CA ILE A 102 -5.28 2.53 21.23
C ILE A 102 -4.33 3.74 21.32
N GLY A 103 -4.84 4.98 21.12
CA GLY A 103 -4.05 6.21 21.13
C GLY A 103 -3.53 6.66 19.76
N LEU A 104 -3.77 5.90 18.69
CA LEU A 104 -3.43 6.25 17.32
C LEU A 104 -4.63 6.91 16.63
N ALA A 105 -4.40 7.95 15.82
CA ALA A 105 -5.42 8.60 15.02
C ALA A 105 -6.13 7.62 14.06
N ALA A 106 -7.36 7.95 13.62
CA ALA A 106 -8.15 7.13 12.70
C ALA A 106 -7.53 6.98 11.31
N SER A 107 -6.71 7.94 10.86
CA SER A 107 -6.05 7.91 9.55
C SER A 107 -4.87 8.87 9.52
N GLY A 108 -4.03 8.72 8.49
CA GLY A 108 -2.92 9.62 8.22
C GLY A 108 -2.27 9.35 6.87
N SER A 109 -1.21 10.11 6.59
CA SER A 109 -0.39 9.98 5.38
C SER A 109 1.10 9.89 5.74
N GLY A 110 1.87 9.23 4.88
CA GLY A 110 3.28 8.94 5.15
C GLY A 110 3.45 7.90 6.27
N ASN A 111 4.59 7.89 6.92
CA ASN A 111 4.90 6.99 8.04
C ASN A 111 3.95 7.24 9.23
N ILE A 112 3.71 6.20 10.03
CA ILE A 112 3.04 6.38 11.32
C ILE A 112 4.10 6.83 12.33
N PRO A 113 3.98 8.04 12.90
CA PRO A 113 4.90 8.50 13.92
C PRO A 113 4.74 7.67 15.21
N SER A 114 5.72 7.73 16.09
CA SER A 114 5.57 7.17 17.43
C SER A 114 4.41 7.87 18.17
N PHE A 115 3.64 7.10 18.91
CA PHE A 115 2.53 7.58 19.73
C PHE A 115 2.51 6.83 21.07
N THR A 116 1.85 7.41 22.08
CA THR A 116 1.66 6.72 23.36
C THR A 116 0.48 5.77 23.25
N GLY A 117 0.72 4.48 23.52
CA GLY A 117 -0.34 3.47 23.55
C GLY A 117 -1.30 3.70 24.72
N VAL A 118 -2.59 3.67 24.44
CA VAL A 118 -3.65 3.85 25.45
C VAL A 118 -4.52 2.60 25.50
N ASN A 119 -4.74 2.08 26.72
CA ASN A 119 -5.72 1.04 26.99
C ASN A 119 -6.25 1.20 28.41
N THR A 120 -7.45 1.75 28.54
CA THR A 120 -8.14 1.96 29.82
C THR A 120 -8.96 0.75 30.26
N GLY A 121 -9.02 -0.29 29.43
CA GLY A 121 -9.74 -1.53 29.70
C GLY A 121 -8.93 -2.54 30.47
N VAL A 122 -9.49 -3.76 30.61
CA VAL A 122 -8.86 -4.91 31.28
C VAL A 122 -8.39 -6.00 30.31
N LEU A 123 -8.72 -5.87 29.02
CA LEU A 123 -8.32 -6.77 27.95
C LEU A 123 -7.45 -6.02 26.93
N PRO A 124 -6.59 -6.73 26.16
CA PRO A 124 -5.81 -6.10 25.09
C PRO A 124 -6.72 -5.38 24.09
N ALA A 125 -6.36 -4.15 23.73
CA ALA A 125 -6.99 -3.36 22.69
C ALA A 125 -6.15 -3.44 21.42
N THR A 126 -6.75 -3.84 20.30
CA THR A 126 -6.05 -3.99 19.01
C THR A 126 -6.66 -3.05 17.97
N GLY A 127 -5.81 -2.30 17.28
CA GLY A 127 -6.15 -1.57 16.08
C GLY A 127 -5.65 -2.32 14.84
N PHE A 128 -6.52 -2.47 13.84
CA PHE A 128 -6.18 -3.00 12.52
C PHE A 128 -5.84 -1.83 11.61
N ILE A 129 -4.60 -1.82 11.14
CA ILE A 129 -4.09 -0.74 10.30
C ILE A 129 -4.10 -1.21 8.86
N THR A 130 -4.73 -0.43 7.99
CA THR A 130 -4.70 -0.62 6.54
C THR A 130 -3.82 0.46 5.94
N VAL A 131 -2.80 0.07 5.15
CA VAL A 131 -1.94 1.01 4.42
C VAL A 131 -2.10 0.79 2.92
N THR A 132 -2.32 1.89 2.18
CA THR A 132 -2.53 1.88 0.72
C THR A 132 -1.46 2.72 0.05
N PRO A 133 -0.65 2.14 -0.86
CA PRO A 133 0.35 2.87 -1.64
C PRO A 133 -0.29 3.53 -2.86
N ILE A 134 0.15 4.73 -3.23
CA ILE A 134 -0.28 5.46 -4.43
C ILE A 134 0.95 6.06 -5.11
N ALA A 135 1.13 5.81 -6.40
CA ALA A 135 2.17 6.45 -7.20
C ALA A 135 1.62 6.86 -8.57
N ASN A 136 1.97 8.07 -9.04
CA ASN A 136 1.57 8.58 -10.36
C ASN A 136 0.06 8.54 -10.63
N GLY A 137 -0.77 8.62 -9.58
CA GLY A 137 -2.23 8.50 -9.65
C GLY A 137 -2.75 7.05 -9.75
N CYS A 138 -1.87 6.04 -9.67
CA CYS A 138 -2.25 4.63 -9.66
C CYS A 138 -2.23 4.09 -8.22
N PRO A 139 -3.34 3.58 -7.67
CA PRO A 139 -3.32 2.91 -6.37
C PRO A 139 -2.73 1.49 -6.51
N GLY A 140 -2.01 1.06 -5.49
CA GLY A 140 -1.54 -0.32 -5.35
C GLY A 140 -2.37 -1.12 -4.35
N SER A 141 -2.02 -2.39 -4.18
CA SER A 141 -2.69 -3.27 -3.22
C SER A 141 -2.38 -2.85 -1.79
N ALA A 142 -3.41 -2.71 -0.97
CA ALA A 142 -3.28 -2.42 0.44
C ALA A 142 -2.63 -3.58 1.21
N ARG A 143 -1.97 -3.25 2.33
CA ARG A 143 -1.46 -4.21 3.33
C ARG A 143 -2.07 -3.92 4.68
N PHE A 144 -2.11 -4.96 5.52
CA PHE A 144 -2.74 -4.93 6.82
C PHE A 144 -1.73 -5.38 7.88
N PHE A 145 -1.75 -4.71 9.03
CA PHE A 145 -0.99 -5.12 10.22
C PHE A 145 -1.72 -4.67 11.46
N THR A 146 -1.28 -5.09 12.64
CA THR A 146 -1.94 -4.78 13.90
C THR A 146 -1.02 -4.06 14.86
N ILE A 147 -1.62 -3.19 15.68
CA ILE A 147 -0.99 -2.62 16.86
C ILE A 147 -1.87 -2.96 18.07
N THR A 148 -1.31 -3.72 19.02
CA THR A 148 -2.02 -4.16 20.22
C THR A 148 -1.46 -3.44 21.44
N VAL A 149 -2.34 -2.84 22.23
CA VAL A 149 -1.99 -2.23 23.52
C VAL A 149 -2.54 -3.08 24.66
N ASN A 150 -1.64 -3.68 25.42
CA ASN A 150 -2.00 -4.46 26.60
C ASN A 150 -2.39 -3.53 27.75
N PRO A 151 -3.38 -3.92 28.59
CA PRO A 151 -3.78 -3.15 29.77
C PRO A 151 -2.67 -3.14 30.83
N THR A 152 -2.70 -2.16 31.72
CA THR A 152 -1.86 -2.16 32.93
C THR A 152 -2.42 -3.17 33.91
N PRO A 153 -1.66 -4.19 34.30
CA PRO A 153 -2.12 -5.14 35.33
C PRO A 153 -2.24 -4.42 36.68
N ASN A 154 -3.24 -4.81 37.47
CA ASN A 154 -3.42 -4.33 38.83
C ASN A 154 -3.58 -5.50 39.81
N VAL A 155 -3.38 -5.21 41.06
CA VAL A 155 -3.64 -6.13 42.18
C VAL A 155 -4.50 -5.41 43.21
N ALA A 156 -5.55 -6.08 43.65
CA ALA A 156 -6.34 -5.58 44.77
C ALA A 156 -5.47 -5.47 46.04
N GLN A 157 -5.64 -4.39 46.80
CA GLN A 157 -4.90 -4.21 48.06
C GLN A 157 -5.23 -5.37 49.03
N PRO A 158 -4.26 -6.19 49.40
CA PRO A 158 -4.47 -7.21 50.43
C PRO A 158 -4.90 -6.59 51.75
N ALA A 159 -5.77 -7.26 52.47
CA ALA A 159 -6.13 -6.81 53.82
C ALA A 159 -4.94 -6.97 54.81
N ASN A 160 -4.77 -5.98 55.66
CA ASN A 160 -3.81 -6.10 56.78
C ASN A 160 -4.22 -7.24 57.68
N GLN A 161 -3.23 -8.03 58.14
CA GLN A 161 -3.44 -9.10 59.12
C GLN A 161 -2.79 -8.72 60.43
N ALA A 162 -3.51 -8.96 61.52
CA ALA A 162 -2.96 -8.88 62.87
C ALA A 162 -3.07 -10.28 63.51
N ILE A 163 -1.96 -10.81 63.96
CA ILE A 163 -1.88 -12.16 64.57
C ILE A 163 -1.30 -12.01 65.96
N CYS A 164 -1.93 -12.71 66.94
CA CYS A 164 -1.37 -12.75 68.30
C CYS A 164 -0.10 -13.63 68.30
N ASN A 165 0.86 -13.28 69.15
CA ASN A 165 2.01 -14.10 69.38
C ASN A 165 1.52 -15.49 69.87
N THR A 166 2.10 -16.60 69.33
CA THR A 166 1.72 -18.01 69.58
C THR A 166 0.46 -18.52 68.89
N ALA A 167 -0.20 -17.74 68.02
CA ALA A 167 -1.27 -18.28 67.16
C ALA A 167 -0.65 -19.15 66.03
N PRO A 168 -1.22 -20.32 65.70
CA PRO A 168 -0.75 -21.17 64.61
C PRO A 168 -0.96 -20.54 63.23
#